data_6a24d82f5f23188242c23a7098f1c0d4
#
_entry.id   6a24d82f5f23188242c23a7098f1c0d4
#
_cell.length_a   1.000
_cell.length_b   1.000
_cell.length_c   1.000
_cell.angle_alpha   90.00
_cell.angle_beta   90.00
_cell.angle_gamma   90.00
#
_symmetry.space_group_name_H-M   'P 1'
#
loop_
_entity.id
_entity.type
_entity.pdbx_description
1 polymer ?
#
loop_
_entity_poly.entity_id
_entity_poly.type
_entity_poly.pdbx_seq_one_letter_code
_entity_poly.pdbx_strand_id
1 'polypeptide(L)'
;MDFNTDLNLVVQDIGIAKGLPNEHYIDNQIYEEEKKALIFDKWAGLAVGSDVPKPGDALPLTFFGMPLLVLRDQKGSIRVFINTCRHRGMILVEKAKRLSLIHI
;
A
#
# COMPACT_ATOMS: atom_id res chain seq x y z
N MET A 1 -1.61 -22.43 -13.01
CA MET A 1 -0.77 -22.60 -11.82
C MET A 1 -1.63 -22.49 -10.58
N ASP A 2 -1.53 -23.43 -9.68
CA ASP A 2 -2.30 -23.42 -8.45
C ASP A 2 -1.44 -22.84 -7.31
N PHE A 3 -1.76 -21.62 -6.90
CA PHE A 3 -1.07 -20.90 -5.84
C PHE A 3 -1.10 -21.67 -4.51
N ASN A 4 -2.24 -22.25 -4.16
CA ASN A 4 -2.39 -23.02 -2.92
C ASN A 4 -1.55 -24.31 -2.91
N THR A 5 -1.48 -25.02 -4.04
CA THR A 5 -0.66 -26.22 -4.18
C THR A 5 0.82 -25.87 -4.02
N ASP A 6 1.27 -24.77 -4.63
CA ASP A 6 2.65 -24.32 -4.53
C ASP A 6 3.01 -23.94 -3.09
N LEU A 7 2.11 -23.24 -2.37
CA LEU A 7 2.32 -22.90 -0.98
C LEU A 7 2.37 -24.12 -0.08
N ASN A 8 1.58 -25.16 -0.37
CA ASN A 8 1.60 -26.40 0.41
C ASN A 8 2.94 -27.13 0.32
N LEU A 9 3.68 -26.96 -0.77
CA LEU A 9 5.03 -27.52 -0.90
C LEU A 9 6.06 -26.77 -0.05
N VAL A 10 5.82 -25.50 0.23
CA VAL A 10 6.68 -24.68 1.09
C VAL A 10 6.37 -24.95 2.57
N VAL A 11 5.09 -24.99 2.94
CA VAL A 11 4.65 -25.17 4.33
C VAL A 11 4.60 -26.66 4.64
N GLN A 12 5.76 -27.23 4.94
CA GLN A 12 5.96 -28.65 5.25
C GLN A 12 7.06 -28.77 6.31
N ASP A 13 7.31 -30.01 6.77
CA ASP A 13 8.45 -30.26 7.64
C ASP A 13 9.74 -29.84 6.94
N ILE A 14 10.67 -29.26 7.71
CA ILE A 14 11.89 -28.64 7.15
C ILE A 14 12.71 -29.58 6.27
N GLY A 15 12.67 -30.89 6.56
CA GLY A 15 13.42 -31.88 5.78
C GLY A 15 12.88 -32.15 4.37
N ILE A 16 11.60 -31.74 4.10
CA ILE A 16 10.93 -31.96 2.81
C ILE A 16 10.38 -30.68 2.20
N ALA A 17 10.42 -29.57 2.94
CA ALA A 17 9.94 -28.30 2.44
C ALA A 17 10.75 -27.82 1.23
N LYS A 18 10.07 -27.20 0.28
CA LYS A 18 10.67 -26.66 -0.94
C LYS A 18 10.48 -25.15 -0.98
N GLY A 19 11.36 -24.46 -1.69
CA GLY A 19 11.15 -23.06 -2.00
C GLY A 19 10.00 -22.89 -2.99
N LEU A 20 9.55 -21.64 -3.18
CA LEU A 20 8.54 -21.35 -4.18
C LEU A 20 9.07 -21.66 -5.59
N PRO A 21 8.21 -22.14 -6.51
CA PRO A 21 8.58 -22.26 -7.91
C PRO A 21 9.08 -20.92 -8.47
N ASN A 22 9.96 -20.99 -9.47
CA ASN A 22 10.58 -19.81 -10.05
C ASN A 22 9.55 -18.80 -10.60
N GLU A 23 8.41 -19.27 -11.05
CA GLU A 23 7.31 -18.45 -11.57
C GLU A 23 6.78 -17.44 -10.55
N HIS A 24 6.85 -17.76 -9.25
CA HIS A 24 6.42 -16.83 -8.19
C HIS A 24 7.27 -15.56 -8.12
N TYR A 25 8.47 -15.59 -8.70
CA TYR A 25 9.39 -14.45 -8.69
C TYR A 25 9.35 -13.63 -9.97
N ILE A 26 8.81 -14.18 -11.06
CA ILE A 26 8.86 -13.54 -12.38
C ILE A 26 7.52 -13.45 -13.10
N ASP A 27 6.51 -14.24 -12.71
CA ASP A 27 5.23 -14.27 -13.40
C ASP A 27 4.34 -13.10 -12.99
N ASN A 28 3.87 -12.33 -13.99
CA ASN A 28 3.06 -11.15 -13.74
C ASN A 28 1.67 -11.49 -13.16
N GLN A 29 1.10 -12.63 -13.54
CA GLN A 29 -0.20 -13.06 -13.02
C GLN A 29 -0.09 -13.38 -11.52
N ILE A 30 0.98 -14.03 -11.10
CA ILE A 30 1.23 -14.31 -9.69
C ILE A 30 1.43 -13.00 -8.91
N TYR A 31 2.15 -12.05 -9.48
CA TYR A 31 2.33 -10.72 -8.89
C TYR A 31 0.98 -10.02 -8.66
N GLU A 32 0.06 -10.08 -9.64
CA GLU A 32 -1.26 -9.48 -9.49
C GLU A 32 -2.09 -10.19 -8.41
N GLU A 33 -2.00 -11.52 -8.30
CA GLU A 33 -2.66 -12.27 -7.23
C GLU A 33 -2.09 -11.93 -5.86
N GLU A 34 -0.78 -11.79 -5.74
CA GLU A 34 -0.11 -11.37 -4.50
C GLU A 34 -0.54 -9.98 -4.08
N LYS A 35 -0.63 -9.03 -5.01
CA LYS A 35 -1.12 -7.68 -4.71
C LYS A 35 -2.50 -7.73 -4.07
N LYS A 36 -3.41 -8.49 -4.68
CA LYS A 36 -4.77 -8.61 -4.19
C LYS A 36 -4.82 -9.31 -2.82
N ALA A 37 -4.16 -10.44 -2.68
CA ALA A 37 -4.28 -11.28 -1.50
C ALA A 37 -3.48 -10.78 -0.30
N LEU A 38 -2.30 -10.19 -0.53
CA LEU A 38 -1.36 -9.84 0.53
C LEU A 38 -1.27 -8.35 0.79
N ILE A 39 -1.53 -7.53 -0.20
CA ILE A 39 -1.34 -6.08 -0.10
C ILE A 39 -2.68 -5.37 0.14
N PHE A 40 -3.64 -5.51 -0.77
CA PHE A 40 -4.89 -4.76 -0.69
C PHE A 40 -5.90 -5.30 0.31
N ASP A 41 -5.85 -6.58 0.62
CA ASP A 41 -6.77 -7.22 1.58
C ASP A 41 -6.20 -7.28 3.01
N LYS A 42 -4.98 -6.80 3.24
CA LYS A 42 -4.29 -6.88 4.54
C LYS A 42 -3.76 -5.51 4.96
N TRP A 43 -3.19 -5.47 6.14
CA TRP A 43 -2.50 -4.28 6.63
C TRP A 43 -1.18 -4.10 5.88
N ALA A 44 -0.87 -2.87 5.53
CA ALA A 44 0.38 -2.53 4.85
C ALA A 44 0.98 -1.28 5.45
N GLY A 45 2.30 -1.26 5.61
CA GLY A 45 3.03 -0.08 6.03
C GLY A 45 3.20 0.89 4.87
N LEU A 46 2.75 2.13 5.03
CA LEU A 46 2.83 3.16 3.98
C LEU A 46 3.89 4.21 4.27
N ALA A 47 3.99 4.63 5.54
CA ALA A 47 4.84 5.73 5.95
C ALA A 47 5.04 5.68 7.46
N VAL A 48 5.93 6.50 7.98
CA VAL A 48 6.10 6.66 9.43
C VAL A 48 5.55 8.02 9.88
N GLY A 49 5.18 8.11 11.16
CA GLY A 49 4.57 9.34 11.70
C GLY A 49 5.42 10.59 11.51
N SER A 50 6.74 10.46 11.52
CA SER A 50 7.65 11.58 11.31
C SER A 50 7.67 12.13 9.88
N ASP A 51 7.05 11.43 8.93
CA ASP A 51 6.89 11.92 7.55
C ASP A 51 5.87 13.06 7.47
N VAL A 52 4.94 13.09 8.42
CA VAL A 52 3.91 14.15 8.54
C VAL A 52 3.88 14.63 10.00
N PRO A 53 4.93 15.35 10.46
CA PRO A 53 5.12 15.62 11.88
C PRO A 53 4.12 16.61 12.48
N LYS A 54 3.54 17.48 11.69
CA LYS A 54 2.67 18.56 12.20
C LYS A 54 1.28 18.51 11.57
N PRO A 55 0.24 18.96 12.29
CA PRO A 55 -1.10 19.09 11.72
C PRO A 55 -1.09 19.86 10.40
N GLY A 56 -1.77 19.32 9.41
CA GLY A 56 -1.79 19.87 8.06
C GLY A 56 -0.72 19.35 7.13
N ASP A 57 0.31 18.67 7.65
CA ASP A 57 1.33 18.06 6.80
C ASP A 57 0.71 16.95 5.97
N ALA A 58 1.01 16.94 4.68
CA ALA A 58 0.48 16.01 3.70
C ALA A 58 1.61 15.42 2.87
N LEU A 59 1.58 14.10 2.70
CA LEU A 59 2.56 13.36 1.92
C LEU A 59 1.82 12.53 0.86
N PRO A 60 1.95 12.89 -0.44
CA PRO A 60 1.44 12.03 -1.49
C PRO A 60 2.40 10.86 -1.73
N LEU A 61 1.85 9.69 -1.99
CA LEU A 61 2.62 8.52 -2.37
C LEU A 61 1.83 7.64 -3.31
N THR A 62 2.53 6.80 -4.05
CA THR A 62 1.91 5.80 -4.91
C THR A 62 2.16 4.42 -4.31
N PHE A 63 1.08 3.69 -4.04
CA PHE A 63 1.15 2.37 -3.43
C PHE A 63 0.57 1.36 -4.40
N PHE A 64 1.44 0.59 -5.04
CA PHE A 64 1.07 -0.40 -6.06
C PHE A 64 0.13 0.17 -7.11
N GLY A 65 0.49 1.33 -7.65
CA GLY A 65 -0.27 2.03 -8.68
C GLY A 65 -1.44 2.87 -8.17
N MET A 66 -1.75 2.82 -6.88
CA MET A 66 -2.83 3.60 -6.29
C MET A 66 -2.28 4.90 -5.70
N PRO A 67 -2.76 6.06 -6.14
CA PRO A 67 -2.34 7.34 -5.56
C PRO A 67 -2.98 7.53 -4.19
N LEU A 68 -2.15 7.67 -3.16
CA LEU A 68 -2.60 7.87 -1.79
C LEU A 68 -2.07 9.19 -1.23
N LEU A 69 -2.80 9.71 -0.26
CA LEU A 69 -2.42 10.92 0.47
C LEU A 69 -2.44 10.60 1.96
N VAL A 70 -1.27 10.69 2.58
CA VAL A 70 -1.12 10.59 4.04
C VAL A 70 -1.09 11.99 4.60
N LEU A 71 -1.92 12.27 5.59
CA LEU A 71 -1.93 13.58 6.22
C LEU A 71 -2.17 13.48 7.73
N ARG A 72 -1.74 14.52 8.43
CA ARG A 72 -2.06 14.67 9.86
C ARG A 72 -3.16 15.72 10.01
N ASP A 73 -4.26 15.32 10.65
CA ASP A 73 -5.41 16.21 10.83
C ASP A 73 -5.19 17.21 11.97
N GLN A 74 -6.19 18.07 12.22
CA GLN A 74 -6.12 19.09 13.27
C GLN A 74 -5.93 18.50 14.66
N LYS A 75 -6.42 17.31 14.89
CA LYS A 75 -6.34 16.62 16.20
C LYS A 75 -5.03 15.87 16.38
N GLY A 76 -4.16 15.88 15.38
CA GLY A 76 -2.89 15.18 15.40
C GLY A 76 -2.98 13.72 14.96
N SER A 77 -4.14 13.26 14.50
CA SER A 77 -4.30 11.89 13.99
C SER A 77 -3.85 11.80 12.54
N ILE A 78 -3.24 10.67 12.20
CA ILE A 78 -2.83 10.41 10.82
C ILE A 78 -4.00 9.76 10.08
N ARG A 79 -4.28 10.28 8.88
CA ARG A 79 -5.33 9.78 7.99
C ARG A 79 -4.77 9.50 6.62
N VAL A 80 -5.35 8.53 5.92
CA VAL A 80 -4.96 8.16 4.56
C VAL A 80 -6.18 8.23 3.66
N PHE A 81 -6.03 8.92 2.53
CA PHE A 81 -7.09 9.08 1.54
C PHE A 81 -6.58 8.67 0.17
N ILE A 82 -7.49 8.36 -0.74
CA ILE A 82 -7.16 8.27 -2.15
C ILE A 82 -6.92 9.68 -2.66
N ASN A 83 -5.75 9.91 -3.27
CA ASN A 83 -5.30 11.25 -3.68
C ASN A 83 -5.85 11.60 -5.07
N THR A 84 -7.19 11.64 -5.18
CA THR A 84 -7.85 12.02 -6.42
C THR A 84 -9.11 12.82 -6.13
N CYS A 85 -9.42 13.76 -7.04
CA CYS A 85 -10.65 14.53 -6.96
C CYS A 85 -11.85 13.63 -7.31
N ARG A 86 -12.87 13.60 -6.46
CA ARG A 86 -14.08 12.79 -6.69
C ARG A 86 -14.82 13.19 -7.95
N HIS A 87 -14.71 14.45 -8.37
CA HIS A 87 -15.45 14.97 -9.54
C HIS A 87 -14.69 14.77 -10.85
N ARG A 88 -13.36 14.89 -10.84
CA ARG A 88 -12.56 14.92 -12.07
C ARG A 88 -11.45 13.88 -12.12
N GLY A 89 -11.24 13.10 -11.06
CA GLY A 89 -10.18 12.11 -11.00
C GLY A 89 -8.75 12.68 -11.00
N MET A 90 -8.61 13.98 -10.81
CA MET A 90 -7.29 14.64 -10.78
C MET A 90 -6.61 14.43 -9.44
N ILE A 91 -5.28 14.35 -9.46
CA ILE A 91 -4.47 14.29 -8.25
C ILE A 91 -4.66 15.60 -7.47
N LEU A 92 -4.96 15.50 -6.17
CA LEU A 92 -5.21 16.64 -5.31
C LEU A 92 -3.92 17.27 -4.78
N VAL A 93 -2.96 16.45 -4.39
CA VAL A 93 -1.67 16.88 -3.84
C VAL A 93 -0.55 16.19 -4.60
N GLU A 94 0.30 16.96 -5.27
CA GLU A 94 1.39 16.41 -6.09
C GLU A 94 2.71 16.30 -5.35
N LYS A 95 2.92 17.14 -4.33
CA LYS A 95 4.17 17.17 -3.57
C LYS A 95 3.84 17.29 -2.08
N ALA A 96 4.75 16.82 -1.24
CA ALA A 96 4.64 16.97 0.20
C ALA A 96 4.52 18.46 0.56
N LYS A 97 3.52 18.81 1.37
CA LYS A 97 3.26 20.20 1.78
C LYS A 97 2.38 20.24 3.03
N ARG A 98 2.25 21.43 3.59
CA ARG A 98 1.28 21.71 4.65
C ARG A 98 0.01 22.27 4.06
N LEU A 99 -1.12 21.64 4.35
CA LEU A 99 -2.43 22.08 3.87
C LEU A 99 -3.09 23.00 4.89
N SER A 100 -4.03 23.82 4.41
CA SER A 100 -4.91 24.57 5.29
C SER A 100 -5.81 23.60 6.08
N LEU A 101 -5.83 23.75 7.40
CA LEU A 101 -6.61 22.87 8.27
C LEU A 101 -8.11 23.12 8.18
N ILE A 102 -8.55 24.22 7.58
CA ILE A 102 -9.96 24.56 7.43
C ILE A 102 -10.69 23.54 6.56
N HIS A 103 -9.99 22.90 5.62
CA HIS A 103 -10.56 21.99 4.64
C HIS A 103 -10.26 20.52 4.92
N ILE A 104 -9.70 20.21 6.06
CA ILE A 104 -9.35 18.83 6.44
C ILE A 104 -10.40 18.22 7.36
#